data_7f0e9b5db3946ed0ce1eea050bb56a82
#
_entry.id   7f0e9b5db3946ed0ce1eea050bb56a82
#
_cell.length_a   1.000
_cell.length_b   1.000
_cell.length_c   1.000
_cell.angle_alpha   90.00
_cell.angle_beta   90.00
_cell.angle_gamma   90.00
#
_symmetry.space_group_name_H-M   'P 1'
#
loop_
_entity.id
_entity.type
_entity.pdbx_description
1 polymer ?
#
loop_
_entity_poly.entity_id
_entity_poly.type
_entity_poly.pdbx_seq_one_letter_code
_entity_poly.pdbx_strand_id
1 'polypeptide(L)'
;MQERYIKWWTPYLSREFEMLVFGNGGGLPLIIFPTSFGRYHQNKDFGLIDSVAWFIDNNRVTIYCPDSVDLDSFYNKGIHPADRMRTHIAYENVIVRDIFDFARREGSTHRVGVCGASLGAYHAANITFKHANAVSHLISMSGSFEIGDFFDGYHDDNVYFNSLYEYLPNMPDPWKYNHISIILGTGEWDNTRYESMRLSGILNSKGIRHWLDDRKWCGHDWNYWRDMLPYYLSTL
;
A
#
# COMPACT_ATOMS: atom_id res chain seq x y z
N MET A 1 -23.47 2.74 -2.52
CA MET A 1 -22.16 2.93 -1.83
C MET A 1 -22.10 4.33 -1.22
N GLN A 2 -21.84 4.43 0.09
CA GLN A 2 -21.66 5.70 0.78
C GLN A 2 -20.22 6.21 0.54
N GLU A 3 -20.10 7.47 0.11
CA GLU A 3 -18.81 8.15 -0.05
C GLU A 3 -18.71 9.31 0.95
N ARG A 4 -17.55 9.45 1.61
CA ARG A 4 -17.25 10.53 2.55
C ARG A 4 -15.89 11.13 2.22
N TYR A 5 -15.82 12.44 2.19
CA TYR A 5 -14.57 13.19 2.11
C TYR A 5 -14.15 13.61 3.53
N ILE A 6 -12.91 13.29 3.90
CA ILE A 6 -12.33 13.60 5.19
C ILE A 6 -11.11 14.49 4.98
N LYS A 7 -11.04 15.56 5.75
CA LYS A 7 -9.91 16.49 5.75
C LYS A 7 -9.56 16.85 7.19
N TRP A 8 -8.28 16.81 7.54
CA TRP A 8 -7.80 17.15 8.89
C TRP A 8 -6.39 17.72 8.84
N TRP A 9 -6.02 18.45 9.89
CA TRP A 9 -4.64 18.85 10.10
C TRP A 9 -3.83 17.71 10.68
N THR A 10 -2.69 17.39 10.06
CA THR A 10 -1.75 16.39 10.60
C THR A 10 -0.45 17.06 11.07
N PRO A 11 0.00 16.80 12.31
CA PRO A 11 1.26 17.35 12.81
C PRO A 11 2.48 16.76 12.11
N TYR A 12 2.37 15.55 11.55
CA TYR A 12 3.47 14.84 10.92
C TYR A 12 3.97 15.53 9.65
N LEU A 13 3.07 16.12 8.88
CA LEU A 13 3.39 16.85 7.66
C LEU A 13 3.22 18.38 7.83
N SER A 14 2.77 18.83 9.01
CA SER A 14 2.48 20.26 9.30
C SER A 14 1.56 20.88 8.25
N ARG A 15 0.55 20.14 7.80
CA ARG A 15 -0.44 20.60 6.81
C ARG A 15 -1.77 19.87 6.94
N GLU A 16 -2.76 20.35 6.22
CA GLU A 16 -3.98 19.59 6.00
C GLU A 16 -3.72 18.36 5.12
N PHE A 17 -4.38 17.26 5.45
CA PHE A 17 -4.33 16.01 4.72
C PHE A 17 -5.74 15.57 4.35
N GLU A 18 -5.88 14.82 3.26
CA GLU A 18 -7.16 14.51 2.64
C GLU A 18 -7.32 13.01 2.42
N MET A 19 -8.54 12.52 2.49
CA MET A 19 -8.87 11.10 2.27
C MET A 19 -10.32 10.96 1.80
N LEU A 20 -10.57 10.04 0.87
CA LEU A 20 -11.92 9.53 0.61
C LEU A 20 -12.15 8.23 1.37
N VAL A 21 -13.37 8.05 1.87
CA VAL A 21 -13.81 6.82 2.52
C VAL A 21 -15.06 6.31 1.83
N PHE A 22 -15.06 5.02 1.48
CA PHE A 22 -16.18 4.33 0.83
C PHE A 22 -16.68 3.21 1.74
N GLY A 23 -17.92 3.34 2.21
CA GLY A 23 -18.54 2.45 3.17
C GLY A 23 -18.87 3.14 4.50
N ASN A 24 -19.28 2.35 5.50
CA ASN A 24 -19.82 2.84 6.77
C ASN A 24 -19.09 2.29 8.02
N GLY A 25 -17.87 1.79 7.84
CA GLY A 25 -17.07 1.17 8.90
C GLY A 25 -17.25 -0.35 9.02
N GLY A 26 -18.18 -0.95 8.27
CA GLY A 26 -18.39 -2.40 8.29
C GLY A 26 -17.31 -3.19 7.54
N GLY A 27 -17.10 -4.45 7.95
CA GLY A 27 -16.16 -5.37 7.31
C GLY A 27 -14.69 -5.05 7.57
N LEU A 28 -13.82 -5.49 6.66
CA LEU A 28 -12.38 -5.24 6.72
C LEU A 28 -12.09 -3.76 6.41
N PRO A 29 -11.47 -2.99 7.29
CA PRO A 29 -10.94 -1.67 6.94
C PRO A 29 -9.74 -1.85 6.01
N LEU A 30 -9.86 -1.40 4.76
CA LEU A 30 -8.85 -1.55 3.72
C LEU A 30 -8.34 -0.19 3.27
N ILE A 31 -7.08 0.11 3.54
CA ILE A 31 -6.41 1.32 3.05
C ILE A 31 -5.89 1.04 1.65
N ILE A 32 -6.29 1.83 0.64
CA ILE A 32 -5.81 1.69 -0.74
C ILE A 32 -4.98 2.92 -1.12
N PHE A 33 -3.68 2.71 -1.25
CA PHE A 33 -2.74 3.75 -1.67
C PHE A 33 -2.93 4.12 -3.15
N PRO A 34 -2.77 5.39 -3.53
CA PRO A 34 -2.72 5.78 -4.94
C PRO A 34 -1.44 5.26 -5.61
N THR A 35 -1.42 5.23 -6.94
CA THR A 35 -0.19 5.00 -7.72
C THR A 35 0.67 6.26 -7.77
N SER A 36 1.82 6.19 -8.45
CA SER A 36 2.69 7.36 -8.68
C SER A 36 1.90 8.59 -9.14
N PHE A 37 2.20 9.74 -8.57
CA PHE A 37 1.54 11.03 -8.83
C PHE A 37 0.04 11.07 -8.51
N GLY A 38 -0.52 9.98 -7.97
CA GLY A 38 -1.92 9.90 -7.61
C GLY A 38 -2.26 10.68 -6.35
N ARG A 39 -3.55 11.04 -6.24
CA ARG A 39 -4.13 11.66 -5.06
C ARG A 39 -5.25 10.79 -4.49
N TYR A 40 -5.81 11.19 -3.36
CA TYR A 40 -6.87 10.47 -2.65
C TYR A 40 -8.08 10.04 -3.51
N HIS A 41 -8.36 10.72 -4.61
CA HIS A 41 -9.48 10.43 -5.51
C HIS A 41 -9.12 9.47 -6.66
N GLN A 42 -7.83 9.20 -6.92
CA GLN A 42 -7.37 8.47 -8.10
C GLN A 42 -8.00 7.08 -8.24
N ASN A 43 -8.05 6.30 -7.17
CA ASN A 43 -8.62 4.96 -7.19
C ASN A 43 -10.11 4.96 -7.60
N LYS A 44 -10.85 6.03 -7.26
CA LYS A 44 -12.22 6.25 -7.72
C LYS A 44 -12.26 6.63 -9.19
N ASP A 45 -11.47 7.64 -9.59
CA ASP A 45 -11.49 8.20 -10.94
C ASP A 45 -11.14 7.16 -12.02
N PHE A 46 -10.29 6.20 -11.68
CA PHE A 46 -9.92 5.09 -12.56
C PHE A 46 -10.78 3.84 -12.37
N GLY A 47 -11.90 3.93 -11.63
CA GLY A 47 -12.90 2.88 -11.51
C GLY A 47 -12.51 1.68 -10.65
N LEU A 48 -11.40 1.76 -9.87
CA LEU A 48 -11.01 0.67 -8.98
C LEU A 48 -12.02 0.49 -7.85
N ILE A 49 -12.56 1.59 -7.32
CA ILE A 49 -13.59 1.55 -6.26
C ILE A 49 -14.88 0.94 -6.79
N ASP A 50 -15.29 1.29 -8.01
CA ASP A 50 -16.50 0.75 -8.63
C ASP A 50 -16.39 -0.76 -8.86
N SER A 51 -15.19 -1.27 -9.18
CA SER A 51 -14.97 -2.71 -9.38
C SER A 51 -15.24 -3.55 -8.12
N VAL A 52 -15.20 -2.94 -6.95
CA VAL A 52 -15.42 -3.60 -5.64
C VAL A 52 -16.68 -3.09 -4.92
N ALA A 53 -17.57 -2.36 -5.61
CA ALA A 53 -18.76 -1.78 -5.03
C ALA A 53 -19.63 -2.81 -4.29
N TRP A 54 -19.74 -4.03 -4.83
CA TRP A 54 -20.50 -5.10 -4.18
C TRP A 54 -19.98 -5.41 -2.76
N PHE A 55 -18.65 -5.47 -2.58
CA PHE A 55 -18.04 -5.75 -1.27
C PHE A 55 -18.30 -4.62 -0.28
N ILE A 56 -18.31 -3.38 -0.75
CA ILE A 56 -18.60 -2.20 0.08
C ILE A 56 -20.08 -2.18 0.48
N ASP A 57 -21.00 -2.36 -0.50
CA ASP A 57 -22.44 -2.31 -0.27
C ASP A 57 -22.95 -3.46 0.61
N ASN A 58 -22.22 -4.59 0.63
CA ASN A 58 -22.52 -5.73 1.49
C ASN A 58 -21.69 -5.72 2.80
N ASN A 59 -21.10 -4.59 3.18
CA ASN A 59 -20.32 -4.41 4.40
C ASN A 59 -19.19 -5.46 4.58
N ARG A 60 -18.60 -5.93 3.47
CA ARG A 60 -17.44 -6.83 3.52
C ARG A 60 -16.15 -6.06 3.71
N VAL A 61 -16.08 -4.85 3.18
CA VAL A 61 -14.95 -3.92 3.31
C VAL A 61 -15.46 -2.49 3.49
N THR A 62 -14.68 -1.68 4.20
CA THR A 62 -14.73 -0.21 4.12
C THR A 62 -13.39 0.25 3.61
N ILE A 63 -13.38 1.04 2.54
CA ILE A 63 -12.15 1.47 1.84
C ILE A 63 -11.79 2.90 2.25
N TYR A 64 -10.51 3.10 2.54
CA TYR A 64 -9.90 4.37 2.89
C TYR A 64 -8.84 4.70 1.85
N CYS A 65 -9.03 5.77 1.07
CA CYS A 65 -8.12 6.22 0.03
C CYS A 65 -7.40 7.49 0.48
N PRO A 66 -6.22 7.37 1.11
CA PRO A 66 -5.44 8.53 1.53
C PRO A 66 -4.86 9.29 0.35
N ASP A 67 -4.55 10.56 0.58
CA ASP A 67 -3.69 11.32 -0.32
C ASP A 67 -2.25 10.77 -0.31
N SER A 68 -1.41 11.27 -1.20
CA SER A 68 0.01 10.92 -1.32
C SER A 68 0.91 12.13 -1.04
N VAL A 69 2.17 11.84 -0.74
CA VAL A 69 3.25 12.83 -0.63
C VAL A 69 4.33 12.61 -1.69
N ASP A 70 4.10 11.76 -2.68
CA ASP A 70 5.14 11.33 -3.62
C ASP A 70 5.77 12.52 -4.36
N LEU A 71 4.96 13.54 -4.71
CA LEU A 71 5.44 14.78 -5.33
C LEU A 71 6.32 15.64 -4.39
N ASP A 72 6.11 15.53 -3.08
CA ASP A 72 6.89 16.26 -2.08
C ASP A 72 8.09 15.43 -1.57
N SER A 73 8.08 14.11 -1.83
CA SER A 73 9.09 13.13 -1.42
C SER A 73 9.86 12.57 -2.62
N PHE A 74 9.61 11.36 -3.04
CA PHE A 74 10.35 10.60 -4.06
C PHE A 74 10.56 11.37 -5.37
N TYR A 75 9.57 12.09 -5.84
CA TYR A 75 9.64 12.86 -7.08
C TYR A 75 10.14 14.30 -6.91
N ASN A 76 10.36 14.78 -5.69
CA ASN A 76 10.89 16.13 -5.46
C ASN A 76 12.40 16.18 -5.65
N LYS A 77 12.83 16.24 -6.90
CA LYS A 77 14.25 16.36 -7.24
C LYS A 77 14.86 17.72 -6.88
N GLY A 78 14.06 18.68 -6.41
CA GLY A 78 14.50 20.00 -5.99
C GLY A 78 15.04 20.09 -4.55
N ILE A 79 14.89 19.00 -3.75
CA ILE A 79 15.40 18.92 -2.38
C ILE A 79 16.40 17.79 -2.21
N HIS A 80 17.18 17.85 -1.13
CA HIS A 80 18.17 16.82 -0.84
C HIS A 80 17.49 15.44 -0.66
N PRO A 81 18.09 14.33 -1.14
CA PRO A 81 17.50 12.98 -1.01
C PRO A 81 17.13 12.58 0.42
N ALA A 82 17.93 12.98 1.41
CA ALA A 82 17.59 12.74 2.82
C ALA A 82 16.26 13.42 3.23
N ASP A 83 15.94 14.60 2.66
CA ASP A 83 14.68 15.29 2.95
C ASP A 83 13.49 14.62 2.25
N ARG A 84 13.71 14.06 1.04
CA ARG A 84 12.71 13.21 0.36
C ARG A 84 12.33 12.03 1.25
N MET A 85 13.34 11.35 1.82
CA MET A 85 13.10 10.21 2.72
C MET A 85 12.43 10.64 4.04
N ARG A 86 12.82 11.78 4.63
CA ARG A 86 12.13 12.31 5.82
C ARG A 86 10.66 12.60 5.57
N THR A 87 10.31 13.16 4.40
CA THR A 87 8.92 13.39 3.99
C THR A 87 8.16 12.07 3.84
N HIS A 88 8.78 11.04 3.25
CA HIS A 88 8.20 9.70 3.18
C HIS A 88 7.95 9.10 4.57
N ILE A 89 8.90 9.21 5.50
CA ILE A 89 8.73 8.73 6.88
C ILE A 89 7.62 9.53 7.61
N ALA A 90 7.53 10.83 7.37
CA ALA A 90 6.43 11.63 7.91
C ALA A 90 5.07 11.15 7.39
N TYR A 91 4.99 10.82 6.11
CA TYR A 91 3.79 10.21 5.51
C TYR A 91 3.44 8.85 6.15
N GLU A 92 4.43 7.99 6.37
CA GLU A 92 4.23 6.73 7.09
C GLU A 92 3.56 6.97 8.45
N ASN A 93 3.99 8.01 9.18
CA ASN A 93 3.35 8.37 10.46
C ASN A 93 1.89 8.83 10.28
N VAL A 94 1.56 9.60 9.23
CA VAL A 94 0.15 9.92 8.91
C VAL A 94 -0.67 8.66 8.72
N ILE A 95 -0.17 7.73 7.92
CA ILE A 95 -0.87 6.47 7.65
C ILE A 95 -1.09 5.67 8.95
N VAL A 96 -0.03 5.47 9.72
CA VAL A 96 -0.08 4.56 10.89
C VAL A 96 -0.77 5.21 12.10
N ARG A 97 -0.59 6.52 12.32
CA ARG A 97 -1.10 7.20 13.52
C ARG A 97 -2.46 7.87 13.31
N ASP A 98 -2.68 8.47 12.13
CA ASP A 98 -3.95 9.14 11.88
C ASP A 98 -4.96 8.17 11.24
N ILE A 99 -4.59 7.55 10.09
CA ILE A 99 -5.54 6.79 9.27
C ILE A 99 -5.82 5.40 9.86
N PHE A 100 -4.81 4.65 10.29
CA PHE A 100 -5.04 3.35 10.93
C PHE A 100 -5.87 3.50 12.20
N ASP A 101 -5.57 4.50 13.03
CA ASP A 101 -6.32 4.73 14.26
C ASP A 101 -7.78 5.17 13.97
N PHE A 102 -7.98 5.97 12.90
CA PHE A 102 -9.34 6.31 12.45
C PHE A 102 -10.09 5.06 11.95
N ALA A 103 -9.50 4.29 11.05
CA ALA A 103 -10.11 3.10 10.46
C ALA A 103 -10.41 2.01 11.49
N ARG A 104 -9.52 1.80 12.45
CA ARG A 104 -9.71 0.84 13.55
C ARG A 104 -10.85 1.24 14.48
N ARG A 105 -10.96 2.52 14.85
CA ARG A 105 -12.06 3.01 15.68
C ARG A 105 -13.40 2.84 14.98
N GLU A 106 -13.46 3.19 13.67
CA GLU A 106 -14.67 3.07 12.90
C GLU A 106 -15.09 1.61 12.70
N GLY A 107 -14.14 0.73 12.36
CA GLY A 107 -14.39 -0.70 12.12
C GLY A 107 -14.39 -1.56 13.39
N SER A 108 -14.17 -1.00 14.57
CA SER A 108 -14.06 -1.74 15.84
C SER A 108 -13.09 -2.93 15.76
N THR A 109 -11.94 -2.73 15.11
CA THR A 109 -10.93 -3.77 14.84
C THR A 109 -9.54 -3.35 15.32
N HIS A 110 -8.66 -4.33 15.52
CA HIS A 110 -7.27 -4.07 15.93
C HIS A 110 -6.29 -3.97 14.75
N ARG A 111 -6.68 -4.46 13.57
CA ARG A 111 -5.82 -4.51 12.39
C ARG A 111 -6.57 -4.03 11.17
N VAL A 112 -5.81 -3.54 10.20
CA VAL A 112 -6.32 -3.07 8.91
C VAL A 112 -5.74 -3.91 7.77
N GLY A 113 -6.40 -3.95 6.63
CA GLY A 113 -5.83 -4.36 5.37
C GLY A 113 -5.16 -3.16 4.69
N VAL A 114 -4.12 -3.42 3.92
CA VAL A 114 -3.46 -2.42 3.07
C VAL A 114 -3.35 -2.94 1.65
N CYS A 115 -3.58 -2.06 0.68
CA CYS A 115 -3.61 -2.39 -0.73
C CYS A 115 -2.99 -1.26 -1.56
N GLY A 116 -2.49 -1.60 -2.71
CA GLY A 116 -2.06 -0.61 -3.69
C GLY A 116 -1.60 -1.25 -5.00
N ALA A 117 -1.49 -0.42 -6.03
CA ALA A 117 -0.93 -0.79 -7.30
C ALA A 117 0.33 0.05 -7.60
N SER A 118 1.29 -0.51 -8.36
CA SER A 118 2.51 0.21 -8.73
C SER A 118 3.26 0.73 -7.49
N LEU A 119 3.58 2.03 -7.41
CA LEU A 119 4.19 2.64 -6.22
C LEU A 119 3.28 2.56 -4.98
N GLY A 120 1.95 2.55 -5.16
CA GLY A 120 1.02 2.31 -4.05
C GLY A 120 1.19 0.93 -3.42
N ALA A 121 1.57 -0.07 -4.20
CA ALA A 121 1.91 -1.41 -3.69
C ALA A 121 3.21 -1.40 -2.87
N TYR A 122 4.19 -0.58 -3.24
CA TYR A 122 5.37 -0.35 -2.39
C TYR A 122 4.97 0.22 -1.03
N HIS A 123 4.14 1.29 -1.00
CA HIS A 123 3.67 1.87 0.27
C HIS A 123 2.96 0.82 1.13
N ALA A 124 2.04 0.04 0.54
CA ALA A 124 1.34 -1.03 1.24
C ALA A 124 2.29 -2.08 1.81
N ALA A 125 3.25 -2.55 1.00
CA ALA A 125 4.22 -3.56 1.42
C ALA A 125 5.17 -3.03 2.51
N ASN A 126 5.74 -1.82 2.32
CA ASN A 126 6.66 -1.23 3.28
C ASN A 126 6.00 -1.05 4.65
N ILE A 127 4.77 -0.52 4.70
CA ILE A 127 3.99 -0.41 5.93
C ILE A 127 3.69 -1.77 6.55
N THR A 128 3.34 -2.79 5.74
CA THR A 128 3.08 -4.14 6.24
C THR A 128 4.29 -4.71 6.97
N PHE A 129 5.45 -4.66 6.35
CA PHE A 129 6.65 -5.28 6.92
C PHE A 129 7.25 -4.49 8.10
N LYS A 130 7.02 -3.18 8.17
CA LYS A 130 7.43 -2.34 9.32
C LYS A 130 6.43 -2.41 10.48
N HIS A 131 5.14 -2.55 10.21
CA HIS A 131 4.05 -2.47 11.19
C HIS A 131 3.20 -3.74 11.24
N ALA A 132 3.82 -4.92 11.21
CA ALA A 132 3.16 -6.22 11.13
C ALA A 132 1.99 -6.39 12.12
N ASN A 133 2.14 -5.93 13.36
CA ASN A 133 1.10 -6.05 14.39
C ASN A 133 -0.18 -5.27 14.08
N ALA A 134 -0.08 -4.27 13.20
CA ALA A 134 -1.18 -3.38 12.82
C ALA A 134 -1.91 -3.83 11.56
N VAL A 135 -1.33 -4.76 10.79
CA VAL A 135 -1.81 -5.20 9.47
C VAL A 135 -2.32 -6.62 9.53
N SER A 136 -3.44 -6.89 8.87
CA SER A 136 -4.03 -8.22 8.69
C SER A 136 -3.92 -8.74 7.25
N HIS A 137 -3.90 -7.84 6.27
CA HIS A 137 -3.88 -8.18 4.85
C HIS A 137 -2.98 -7.23 4.08
N LEU A 138 -2.17 -7.76 3.18
CA LEU A 138 -1.44 -7.02 2.16
C LEU A 138 -1.93 -7.49 0.79
N ILE A 139 -2.45 -6.57 0.00
CA ILE A 139 -2.79 -6.80 -1.41
C ILE A 139 -1.93 -5.87 -2.26
N SER A 140 -0.96 -6.43 -2.94
CA SER A 140 -0.08 -5.73 -3.88
C SER A 140 -0.46 -6.09 -5.31
N MET A 141 -0.63 -5.10 -6.16
CA MET A 141 -0.91 -5.28 -7.57
C MET A 141 0.19 -4.57 -8.39
N SER A 142 0.93 -5.32 -9.21
CA SER A 142 1.99 -4.76 -10.06
C SER A 142 2.99 -3.88 -9.29
N GLY A 143 3.52 -4.36 -8.18
CA GLY A 143 4.30 -3.54 -7.25
C GLY A 143 5.63 -3.06 -7.82
N SER A 144 5.90 -1.74 -7.67
CA SER A 144 7.19 -1.10 -7.94
C SER A 144 7.94 -0.95 -6.62
N PHE A 145 8.76 -1.93 -6.25
CA PHE A 145 9.38 -2.03 -4.93
C PHE A 145 10.80 -1.49 -4.88
N GLU A 146 11.43 -1.27 -6.04
CA GLU A 146 12.77 -0.68 -6.11
C GLU A 146 12.69 0.84 -5.99
N ILE A 147 13.24 1.39 -4.92
CA ILE A 147 13.16 2.82 -4.63
C ILE A 147 14.51 3.54 -4.73
N GLY A 148 15.61 2.81 -4.96
CA GLY A 148 16.96 3.37 -4.98
C GLY A 148 17.14 4.55 -5.94
N ASP A 149 16.52 4.47 -7.11
CA ASP A 149 16.60 5.51 -8.16
C ASP A 149 15.99 6.86 -7.75
N PHE A 150 15.12 6.85 -6.74
CA PHE A 150 14.56 8.11 -6.21
C PHE A 150 15.56 8.93 -5.41
N PHE A 151 16.69 8.33 -4.99
CA PHE A 151 17.64 8.97 -4.07
C PHE A 151 18.96 9.39 -4.72
N ASP A 152 19.11 9.26 -6.05
CA ASP A 152 20.26 9.78 -6.81
C ASP A 152 21.62 9.28 -6.27
N GLY A 153 21.66 8.02 -5.79
CA GLY A 153 22.84 7.39 -5.18
C GLY A 153 23.07 7.73 -3.70
N TYR A 154 22.23 8.57 -3.10
CA TYR A 154 22.25 8.80 -1.64
C TYR A 154 21.72 7.57 -0.90
N HIS A 155 22.41 7.21 0.20
CA HIS A 155 22.02 6.09 1.05
C HIS A 155 22.36 6.39 2.50
N ASP A 156 21.39 6.14 3.39
CA ASP A 156 21.53 6.19 4.85
C ASP A 156 20.62 5.13 5.50
N ASP A 157 20.61 5.05 6.82
CA ASP A 157 19.77 4.10 7.55
C ASP A 157 18.27 4.29 7.25
N ASN A 158 17.82 5.53 6.97
CA ASN A 158 16.43 5.78 6.62
C ASN A 158 16.09 5.19 5.24
N VAL A 159 16.98 5.30 4.26
CA VAL A 159 16.82 4.67 2.95
C VAL A 159 16.86 3.16 3.12
N TYR A 160 17.83 2.61 3.84
CA TYR A 160 17.97 1.18 4.11
C TYR A 160 16.67 0.59 4.68
N PHE A 161 16.14 1.16 5.78
CA PHE A 161 14.94 0.65 6.45
C PHE A 161 13.61 0.96 5.72
N ASN A 162 13.67 1.59 4.55
CA ASN A 162 12.55 1.76 3.65
C ASN A 162 12.74 1.01 2.30
N SER A 163 13.92 0.45 2.04
CA SER A 163 14.21 -0.39 0.88
C SER A 163 13.88 -1.86 1.19
N LEU A 164 12.72 -2.34 0.74
CA LEU A 164 12.24 -3.71 0.98
C LEU A 164 13.30 -4.76 0.64
N TYR A 165 14.04 -4.57 -0.44
CA TYR A 165 15.06 -5.50 -0.90
C TYR A 165 16.34 -5.49 -0.07
N GLU A 166 16.55 -4.46 0.76
CA GLU A 166 17.72 -4.37 1.62
C GLU A 166 17.43 -4.89 3.04
N TYR A 167 16.36 -4.43 3.68
CA TYR A 167 16.14 -4.78 5.08
C TYR A 167 15.43 -6.13 5.27
N LEU A 168 14.50 -6.53 4.36
CA LEU A 168 13.75 -7.78 4.51
C LEU A 168 14.65 -9.03 4.57
N PRO A 169 15.68 -9.20 3.71
CA PRO A 169 16.58 -10.34 3.81
C PRO A 169 17.26 -10.47 5.17
N ASN A 170 17.51 -9.35 5.85
CA ASN A 170 18.23 -9.28 7.12
C ASN A 170 17.31 -9.30 8.35
N MET A 171 15.98 -9.31 8.15
CA MET A 171 15.04 -9.26 9.26
C MET A 171 15.05 -10.54 10.10
N PRO A 172 15.19 -10.43 11.47
CA PRO A 172 15.44 -11.59 12.31
C PRO A 172 14.19 -12.45 12.59
N ASP A 173 12.97 -11.87 12.57
CA ASP A 173 11.77 -12.49 13.13
C ASP A 173 10.66 -12.70 12.08
N PRO A 174 10.81 -13.62 11.11
CA PRO A 174 9.82 -13.82 10.05
C PRO A 174 8.46 -14.33 10.56
N TRP A 175 8.43 -14.99 11.71
CA TRP A 175 7.20 -15.51 12.33
C TRP A 175 6.16 -14.42 12.65
N LYS A 176 6.59 -13.18 12.83
CA LYS A 176 5.70 -12.04 13.11
C LYS A 176 4.73 -11.71 11.97
N TYR A 177 4.97 -12.25 10.77
CA TYR A 177 4.09 -12.09 9.60
C TYR A 177 3.11 -13.24 9.39
N ASN A 178 3.18 -14.32 10.17
CA ASN A 178 2.37 -15.53 9.95
C ASN A 178 0.85 -15.30 10.03
N HIS A 179 0.42 -14.22 10.67
CA HIS A 179 -0.99 -13.87 10.78
C HIS A 179 -1.49 -12.96 9.64
N ILE A 180 -0.61 -12.53 8.74
CA ILE A 180 -0.94 -11.61 7.64
C ILE A 180 -1.24 -12.44 6.39
N SER A 181 -2.39 -12.18 5.76
CA SER A 181 -2.66 -12.67 4.41
C SER A 181 -1.91 -11.76 3.41
N ILE A 182 -0.97 -12.32 2.65
CA ILE A 182 -0.13 -11.56 1.71
C ILE A 182 -0.41 -12.05 0.30
N ILE A 183 -0.86 -11.14 -0.57
CA ILE A 183 -1.09 -11.39 -1.99
C ILE A 183 -0.19 -10.45 -2.81
N LEU A 184 0.60 -11.03 -3.70
CA LEU A 184 1.43 -10.30 -4.67
C LEU A 184 0.91 -10.61 -6.07
N GLY A 185 0.08 -9.72 -6.62
CA GLY A 185 -0.44 -9.81 -7.98
C GLY A 185 0.49 -9.15 -8.99
N THR A 186 0.72 -9.80 -10.11
CA THR A 186 1.51 -9.28 -11.24
C THR A 186 1.07 -9.94 -12.54
N GLY A 187 1.71 -9.66 -13.65
CA GLY A 187 1.37 -10.27 -14.91
C GLY A 187 2.52 -10.40 -15.90
N GLU A 188 2.30 -11.26 -16.88
CA GLU A 188 3.30 -11.64 -17.89
C GLU A 188 3.83 -10.42 -18.69
N TRP A 189 2.97 -9.43 -18.93
CA TRP A 189 3.31 -8.21 -19.68
C TRP A 189 3.55 -7.00 -18.76
N ASP A 190 3.62 -7.22 -17.44
CA ASP A 190 3.88 -6.18 -16.48
C ASP A 190 5.38 -5.85 -16.44
N ASN A 191 5.72 -4.59 -16.67
CA ASN A 191 7.10 -4.13 -16.63
C ASN A 191 7.74 -4.19 -15.24
N THR A 192 6.93 -4.27 -14.17
CA THR A 192 7.41 -4.46 -12.79
C THR A 192 7.29 -5.91 -12.32
N ARG A 193 6.95 -6.86 -13.21
CA ARG A 193 6.80 -8.28 -12.86
C ARG A 193 7.99 -8.84 -12.10
N TYR A 194 9.22 -8.51 -12.55
CA TYR A 194 10.44 -8.99 -11.92
C TYR A 194 10.57 -8.54 -10.46
N GLU A 195 10.02 -7.37 -10.10
CA GLU A 195 10.03 -6.85 -8.73
C GLU A 195 9.13 -7.67 -7.81
N SER A 196 7.93 -8.01 -8.26
CA SER A 196 7.03 -8.91 -7.54
C SER A 196 7.63 -10.31 -7.37
N MET A 197 8.29 -10.83 -8.41
CA MET A 197 9.00 -12.12 -8.34
C MET A 197 10.17 -12.08 -7.34
N ARG A 198 10.95 -10.99 -7.34
CA ARG A 198 12.06 -10.78 -6.41
C ARG A 198 11.59 -10.70 -4.96
N LEU A 199 10.52 -9.93 -4.70
CA LEU A 199 9.92 -9.85 -3.37
C LEU A 199 9.41 -11.23 -2.92
N SER A 200 8.70 -11.96 -3.77
CA SER A 200 8.25 -13.33 -3.51
C SER A 200 9.43 -14.25 -3.17
N GLY A 201 10.54 -14.15 -3.89
CA GLY A 201 11.77 -14.91 -3.60
C GLY A 201 12.33 -14.63 -2.21
N ILE A 202 12.35 -13.36 -1.79
CA ILE A 202 12.76 -12.96 -0.43
C ILE A 202 11.81 -13.55 0.61
N LEU A 203 10.50 -13.43 0.43
CA LEU A 203 9.51 -13.97 1.36
C LEU A 203 9.63 -15.48 1.49
N ASN A 204 9.83 -16.19 0.37
CA ASN A 204 10.07 -17.64 0.35
C ASN A 204 11.33 -18.02 1.14
N SER A 205 12.45 -17.29 0.95
CA SER A 205 13.71 -17.56 1.66
C SER A 205 13.60 -17.37 3.17
N LYS A 206 12.64 -16.56 3.61
CA LYS A 206 12.32 -16.29 5.02
C LYS A 206 11.22 -17.20 5.58
N GLY A 207 10.62 -18.07 4.76
CA GLY A 207 9.48 -18.89 5.16
C GLY A 207 8.19 -18.10 5.43
N ILE A 208 8.07 -16.89 4.89
CA ILE A 208 6.88 -16.06 5.02
C ILE A 208 5.85 -16.50 4.00
N ARG A 209 4.71 -16.99 4.46
CA ARG A 209 3.61 -17.45 3.59
C ARG A 209 3.01 -16.28 2.82
N HIS A 210 2.86 -16.44 1.51
CA HIS A 210 2.23 -15.49 0.62
C HIS A 210 1.72 -16.19 -0.63
N TRP A 211 0.84 -15.53 -1.34
CA TRP A 211 0.37 -15.96 -2.65
C TRP A 211 0.92 -15.02 -3.71
N LEU A 212 1.72 -15.58 -4.65
CA LEU A 212 2.14 -14.88 -5.86
C LEU A 212 1.16 -15.26 -6.99
N ASP A 213 0.36 -14.29 -7.44
CA ASP A 213 -0.57 -14.41 -8.56
C ASP A 213 0.07 -13.80 -9.82
N ASP A 214 0.76 -14.62 -10.59
CA ASP A 214 1.43 -14.24 -11.85
C ASP A 214 0.51 -14.56 -13.04
N ARG A 215 -0.26 -13.56 -13.50
CA ARG A 215 -1.32 -13.73 -14.48
C ARG A 215 -0.80 -13.67 -15.91
N LYS A 216 -1.25 -14.60 -16.75
CA LYS A 216 -1.00 -14.54 -18.19
C LYS A 216 -1.79 -13.39 -18.81
N TRP A 217 -1.20 -12.78 -19.85
CA TRP A 217 -1.82 -11.72 -20.65
C TRP A 217 -2.19 -10.45 -19.84
N CYS A 218 -1.58 -10.27 -18.69
CA CYS A 218 -1.85 -9.17 -17.78
C CYS A 218 -0.67 -8.19 -17.76
N GLY A 219 -0.93 -6.90 -17.88
CA GLY A 219 0.06 -5.83 -17.91
C GLY A 219 -0.06 -4.87 -16.73
N HIS A 220 0.68 -3.75 -16.79
CA HIS A 220 0.73 -2.72 -15.77
C HIS A 220 -0.32 -1.64 -16.02
N ASP A 221 -1.60 -1.93 -15.78
CA ASP A 221 -2.68 -0.98 -16.06
C ASP A 221 -3.92 -1.23 -15.19
N TRP A 222 -4.72 -0.17 -15.02
CA TRP A 222 -5.97 -0.13 -14.26
C TRP A 222 -6.97 -1.21 -14.69
N ASN A 223 -7.04 -1.57 -15.97
CA ASN A 223 -7.91 -2.62 -16.48
C ASN A 223 -7.67 -3.95 -15.74
N TYR A 224 -6.41 -4.31 -15.56
CA TYR A 224 -6.03 -5.54 -14.87
C TYR A 224 -6.22 -5.44 -13.35
N TRP A 225 -5.92 -4.28 -12.75
CA TRP A 225 -6.10 -4.08 -11.31
C TRP A 225 -7.58 -4.10 -10.91
N ARG A 226 -8.50 -3.62 -11.79
CA ARG A 226 -9.95 -3.75 -11.59
C ARG A 226 -10.46 -5.19 -11.63
N ASP A 227 -9.73 -6.10 -12.28
CA ASP A 227 -10.03 -7.53 -12.25
C ASP A 227 -9.36 -8.24 -11.08
N MET A 228 -8.16 -7.79 -10.68
CA MET A 228 -7.40 -8.37 -9.58
C MET A 228 -8.07 -8.11 -8.23
N LEU A 229 -8.43 -6.86 -7.93
CA LEU A 229 -8.88 -6.49 -6.60
C LEU A 229 -10.16 -7.22 -6.16
N PRO A 230 -11.25 -7.26 -6.95
CA PRO A 230 -12.44 -8.02 -6.56
C PRO A 230 -12.16 -9.52 -6.42
N TYR A 231 -11.29 -10.10 -7.25
CA TYR A 231 -10.89 -11.49 -7.11
C TYR A 231 -10.18 -11.73 -5.79
N TYR A 232 -9.21 -10.89 -5.41
CA TYR A 232 -8.51 -11.02 -4.13
C TYR A 232 -9.44 -10.82 -2.94
N LEU A 233 -10.36 -9.85 -2.99
CA LEU A 233 -11.35 -9.66 -1.92
C LEU A 233 -12.31 -10.83 -1.78
N SER A 234 -12.57 -11.60 -2.84
CA SER A 234 -13.40 -12.79 -2.78
C SER A 234 -12.75 -13.98 -2.05
N THR A 235 -11.44 -13.90 -1.80
CA THR A 235 -10.65 -14.94 -1.10
C THR A 235 -10.42 -14.66 0.39
N LEU A 236 -10.89 -13.49 0.89
CA LEU A 236 -10.69 -13.04 2.28
C LEU A 236 -11.77 -13.53 3.24
#